data_ef2402a9c4456805077b21eb325815ab
#
_entry.id   ef2402a9c4456805077b21eb325815ab
#
_cell.length_a   1.000
_cell.length_b   1.000
_cell.length_c   1.000
_cell.angle_alpha   90.00
_cell.angle_beta   90.00
_cell.angle_gamma   90.00
#
_symmetry.space_group_name_H-M   'P 1'
#
loop_
_entity.id
_entity.type
_entity.pdbx_description
1 polymer ?
#
loop_
_entity_poly.entity_id
_entity_poly.type
_entity_poly.pdbx_seq_one_letter_code
_entity_poly.pdbx_strand_id
1 'polypeptide(L)'
;MKKLKKWQLFSIIGVAVVVVVGAISAMVLSNLSSTTEPKEVAPIVQQAKEGSIASSVLLTGTVTANSEQYVYYDATKGDLESVLVNVGDQVAVGQALVQYKSTEAQANYDAAVRAVNKADRQINDLQTNGATVEKTGDEETDSKSLASAQRTVDSQLADLRDARSDAVDNMNKAQALLNAATVTSTVEGTVVEVNRDVSKSTTGTNQTLVHIVSNGSLQIKG
;
A
#
# COMPACT_ATOMS: atom_id res chain seq x y z
N MET A 1 -107.81 55.44 33.55
CA MET A 1 -106.47 55.36 33.99
C MET A 1 -106.44 55.73 35.48
N LYS A 2 -106.25 54.73 36.34
CA LYS A 2 -106.22 54.95 37.80
C LYS A 2 -104.86 55.57 38.18
N LYS A 3 -104.89 56.81 38.66
CA LYS A 3 -103.64 57.45 39.17
C LYS A 3 -103.27 56.78 40.48
N LEU A 4 -102.09 56.12 40.48
CA LEU A 4 -101.43 55.51 41.66
C LEU A 4 -101.11 56.64 42.70
N LYS A 5 -101.50 56.43 43.94
CA LYS A 5 -101.21 57.38 45.06
C LYS A 5 -99.71 57.48 45.26
N LYS A 6 -99.17 58.66 45.44
CA LYS A 6 -97.73 58.92 45.64
C LYS A 6 -97.03 57.99 46.61
N TRP A 7 -97.64 57.47 47.57
CA TRP A 7 -97.08 56.55 48.50
C TRP A 7 -96.81 55.15 47.92
N GLN A 8 -97.63 54.71 47.03
CA GLN A 8 -97.42 53.42 46.31
C GLN A 8 -96.22 53.53 45.37
N LEU A 9 -95.96 54.74 44.82
CA LEU A 9 -94.79 55.00 43.97
C LEU A 9 -93.48 54.91 44.78
N PHE A 10 -93.49 55.45 46.00
CA PHE A 10 -92.29 55.33 46.85
C PHE A 10 -91.99 53.88 47.31
N SER A 11 -93.04 53.08 47.55
CA SER A 11 -92.89 51.69 47.88
C SER A 11 -92.31 50.88 46.72
N ILE A 12 -92.76 51.14 45.50
CA ILE A 12 -92.23 50.46 44.27
C ILE A 12 -90.80 50.85 44.02
N ILE A 13 -90.44 52.13 44.21
CA ILE A 13 -89.08 52.61 44.07
C ILE A 13 -88.18 52.00 45.15
N GLY A 14 -88.65 51.92 46.38
CA GLY A 14 -87.92 51.29 47.50
C GLY A 14 -87.57 49.81 47.21
N VAL A 15 -88.58 49.09 46.73
CA VAL A 15 -88.31 47.65 46.34
C VAL A 15 -87.39 47.50 45.18
N ALA A 16 -87.52 48.40 44.18
CA ALA A 16 -86.62 48.37 43.02
C ALA A 16 -85.16 48.65 43.45
N VAL A 17 -84.96 49.60 44.37
CA VAL A 17 -83.59 49.90 44.86
C VAL A 17 -83.02 48.75 45.65
N VAL A 18 -83.82 48.08 46.49
CA VAL A 18 -83.33 46.88 47.23
C VAL A 18 -82.98 45.72 46.28
N VAL A 19 -83.77 45.52 45.21
CA VAL A 19 -83.42 44.49 44.23
C VAL A 19 -82.16 44.82 43.45
N VAL A 20 -81.99 46.10 43.10
CA VAL A 20 -80.78 46.52 42.39
C VAL A 20 -79.51 46.42 43.28
N VAL A 21 -79.67 46.83 44.53
CA VAL A 21 -78.52 46.67 45.49
C VAL A 21 -78.25 45.20 45.79
N GLY A 22 -79.28 44.36 45.89
CA GLY A 22 -79.12 42.91 46.05
C GLY A 22 -78.42 42.26 44.83
N ALA A 23 -78.79 42.69 43.60
CA ALA A 23 -78.17 42.19 42.38
C ALA A 23 -76.70 42.63 42.26
N ILE A 24 -76.39 43.88 42.63
CA ILE A 24 -74.99 44.37 42.63
C ILE A 24 -74.20 43.69 43.66
N SER A 25 -74.74 43.45 44.87
CA SER A 25 -73.98 42.71 45.91
C SER A 25 -73.73 41.24 45.54
N ALA A 26 -74.73 40.58 44.88
CA ALA A 26 -74.53 39.22 44.38
C ALA A 26 -73.45 39.16 43.26
N MET A 27 -73.41 40.17 42.41
CA MET A 27 -72.48 40.26 41.33
C MET A 27 -71.03 40.55 41.82
N VAL A 28 -70.88 41.34 42.88
CA VAL A 28 -69.63 41.62 43.54
C VAL A 28 -69.11 40.38 44.32
N LEU A 29 -70.02 39.68 45.01
CA LEU A 29 -69.62 38.43 45.74
C LEU A 29 -69.24 37.32 44.75
N SER A 30 -69.90 37.21 43.59
CA SER A 30 -69.55 36.18 42.62
C SER A 30 -68.17 36.45 41.96
N ASN A 31 -67.78 37.75 41.86
CA ASN A 31 -66.48 38.13 41.35
C ASN A 31 -65.32 38.00 42.40
N LEU A 32 -65.63 37.98 43.67
CA LEU A 32 -64.64 37.79 44.74
C LEU A 32 -64.28 36.33 44.99
N SER A 33 -65.03 35.38 44.44
CA SER A 33 -64.78 33.95 44.63
C SER A 33 -63.88 33.31 43.57
N SER A 34 -63.29 34.13 42.70
CA SER A 34 -62.19 33.65 41.84
C SER A 34 -60.90 33.63 42.65
N THR A 35 -60.83 32.72 43.62
CA THR A 35 -59.59 32.29 44.16
C THR A 35 -58.88 31.60 43.04
N THR A 36 -57.93 32.28 42.42
CA THR A 36 -56.97 31.64 41.55
C THR A 36 -56.15 30.70 42.42
N GLU A 37 -56.58 29.44 42.48
CA GLU A 37 -55.69 28.41 42.97
C GLU A 37 -54.37 28.53 42.14
N PRO A 38 -53.21 28.61 42.76
CA PRO A 38 -51.99 28.52 42.02
C PRO A 38 -52.04 27.16 41.33
N LYS A 39 -52.14 27.16 39.98
CA LYS A 39 -52.03 25.97 39.18
C LYS A 39 -50.69 25.38 39.49
N GLU A 40 -50.68 24.37 40.34
CA GLU A 40 -49.48 23.59 40.62
C GLU A 40 -49.03 23.06 39.27
N VAL A 41 -47.96 23.67 38.75
CA VAL A 41 -47.35 23.23 37.50
C VAL A 41 -46.71 21.91 37.89
N ALA A 42 -47.39 20.81 37.64
CA ALA A 42 -46.81 19.49 37.82
C ALA A 42 -45.47 19.49 37.09
N PRO A 43 -44.37 19.14 37.76
CA PRO A 43 -43.09 19.06 37.08
C PRO A 43 -43.23 18.09 35.91
N ILE A 44 -42.93 18.56 34.72
CA ILE A 44 -42.87 17.69 33.55
C ILE A 44 -41.66 16.77 33.77
N VAL A 45 -41.93 15.65 34.36
CA VAL A 45 -40.92 14.58 34.51
C VAL A 45 -40.82 13.88 33.14
N GLN A 46 -39.84 14.24 32.38
CA GLN A 46 -39.52 13.54 31.17
C GLN A 46 -38.66 12.33 31.58
N GLN A 47 -39.13 11.13 31.31
CA GLN A 47 -38.35 9.94 31.53
C GLN A 47 -37.09 10.05 30.68
N ALA A 48 -35.92 9.96 31.29
CA ALA A 48 -34.64 9.87 30.58
C ALA A 48 -34.66 8.59 29.77
N LYS A 49 -34.65 8.74 28.44
CA LYS A 49 -34.37 7.63 27.54
C LYS A 49 -32.87 7.44 27.48
N GLU A 50 -32.43 6.22 27.75
CA GLU A 50 -31.06 5.85 27.39
C GLU A 50 -30.90 5.97 25.87
N GLY A 51 -30.07 6.89 25.46
CA GLY A 51 -29.70 7.10 24.08
C GLY A 51 -28.18 7.11 23.94
N SER A 52 -27.65 6.43 22.96
CA SER A 52 -26.24 6.56 22.63
C SER A 52 -26.00 7.92 21.96
N ILE A 53 -25.12 8.72 22.52
CA ILE A 53 -24.65 9.94 21.88
C ILE A 53 -23.46 9.53 21.02
N ALA A 54 -23.67 9.39 19.71
CA ALA A 54 -22.60 9.25 18.76
C ALA A 54 -22.07 10.65 18.43
N SER A 55 -20.89 10.98 18.92
CA SER A 55 -20.16 12.15 18.45
C SER A 55 -19.39 11.76 17.21
N SER A 56 -19.83 12.24 16.05
CA SER A 56 -19.07 12.08 14.80
C SER A 56 -18.18 13.32 14.61
N VAL A 57 -16.87 13.10 14.59
CA VAL A 57 -15.91 14.13 14.20
C VAL A 57 -15.61 13.94 12.71
N LEU A 58 -15.91 14.93 11.92
CA LEU A 58 -15.54 14.95 10.51
C LEU A 58 -14.07 15.35 10.42
N LEU A 59 -13.21 14.38 10.10
CA LEU A 59 -11.80 14.62 9.81
C LEU A 59 -11.63 14.68 8.29
N THR A 60 -11.08 15.77 7.82
CA THR A 60 -10.66 15.87 6.42
C THR A 60 -9.32 15.15 6.27
N GLY A 61 -9.24 14.19 5.39
CA GLY A 61 -8.00 13.45 5.10
C GLY A 61 -7.92 13.11 3.63
N THR A 62 -6.69 12.98 3.13
CA THR A 62 -6.44 12.50 1.77
C THR A 62 -6.27 10.99 1.80
N VAL A 63 -7.04 10.29 0.98
CA VAL A 63 -6.88 8.85 0.79
C VAL A 63 -5.70 8.62 -0.14
N THR A 64 -4.68 7.92 0.35
CA THR A 64 -3.50 7.53 -0.45
C THR A 64 -3.35 6.01 -0.41
N ALA A 65 -2.80 5.44 -1.48
CA ALA A 65 -2.42 4.03 -1.47
C ALA A 65 -1.32 3.80 -0.42
N ASN A 66 -1.37 2.66 0.25
CA ASN A 66 -0.39 2.31 1.29
C ASN A 66 0.98 1.94 0.69
N SER A 67 0.99 1.45 -0.54
CA SER A 67 2.21 1.09 -1.28
C SER A 67 2.06 1.46 -2.74
N GLU A 68 3.11 2.03 -3.28
CA GLU A 68 3.23 2.36 -4.70
C GLU A 68 4.61 1.92 -5.18
N GLN A 69 4.69 1.53 -6.44
CA GLN A 69 5.97 1.22 -7.10
C GLN A 69 6.10 2.04 -8.35
N TYR A 70 7.20 2.80 -8.42
CA TYR A 70 7.63 3.49 -9.63
C TYR A 70 8.79 2.73 -10.25
N VAL A 71 8.65 2.32 -11.49
CA VAL A 71 9.71 1.73 -12.29
C VAL A 71 10.23 2.82 -13.23
N TYR A 72 11.49 3.21 -13.03
CA TYR A 72 12.15 4.22 -13.85
C TYR A 72 13.00 3.56 -14.95
N TYR A 73 13.18 4.30 -16.04
CA TYR A 73 14.13 3.89 -17.07
C TYR A 73 15.56 3.93 -16.53
N ASP A 74 16.30 2.83 -16.72
CA ASP A 74 17.67 2.67 -16.28
C ASP A 74 18.55 2.35 -17.48
N ALA A 75 19.27 3.36 -17.97
CA ALA A 75 20.17 3.22 -19.12
C ALA A 75 21.35 2.25 -18.86
N THR A 76 21.68 1.94 -17.58
CA THR A 76 22.75 1.01 -17.24
C THR A 76 22.37 -0.45 -17.53
N LYS A 77 21.07 -0.74 -17.62
CA LYS A 77 20.52 -2.07 -17.98
C LYS A 77 20.49 -2.32 -19.49
N GLY A 78 20.82 -1.32 -20.28
CA GLY A 78 20.81 -1.38 -21.74
C GLY A 78 19.57 -0.75 -22.37
N ASP A 79 19.29 -1.11 -23.61
CA ASP A 79 18.14 -0.61 -24.35
C ASP A 79 16.85 -1.29 -23.84
N LEU A 80 15.76 -0.51 -23.75
CA LEU A 80 14.44 -1.04 -23.49
C LEU A 80 14.00 -1.94 -24.66
N GLU A 81 13.63 -3.18 -24.37
CA GLU A 81 13.09 -4.11 -25.36
C GLU A 81 11.57 -3.98 -25.43
N SER A 82 10.91 -4.11 -24.28
CA SER A 82 9.45 -4.02 -24.20
C SER A 82 8.95 -3.70 -22.80
N VAL A 83 7.76 -3.07 -22.73
CA VAL A 83 6.95 -2.97 -21.51
C VAL A 83 5.82 -3.99 -21.61
N LEU A 84 5.78 -4.93 -20.66
CA LEU A 84 4.97 -6.15 -20.70
C LEU A 84 3.56 -5.95 -20.16
N VAL A 85 3.26 -4.76 -19.61
CA VAL A 85 1.98 -4.44 -18.97
C VAL A 85 1.32 -3.22 -19.60
N ASN A 86 0.01 -3.10 -19.44
CA ASN A 86 -0.81 -1.98 -19.89
C ASN A 86 -1.44 -1.26 -18.71
N VAL A 87 -1.85 -0.02 -18.94
CA VAL A 87 -2.65 0.73 -17.94
C VAL A 87 -3.96 -0.02 -17.67
N GLY A 88 -4.26 -0.22 -16.41
CA GLY A 88 -5.43 -0.97 -15.92
C GLY A 88 -5.16 -2.44 -15.63
N ASP A 89 -4.00 -2.99 -16.00
CA ASP A 89 -3.66 -4.39 -15.68
C ASP A 89 -3.45 -4.55 -14.18
N GLN A 90 -3.91 -5.69 -13.65
CA GLN A 90 -3.60 -6.12 -12.29
C GLN A 90 -2.31 -6.95 -12.31
N VAL A 91 -1.39 -6.61 -11.44
CA VAL A 91 -0.08 -7.25 -11.32
C VAL A 91 0.11 -7.86 -9.94
N ALA A 92 0.73 -9.04 -9.91
CA ALA A 92 1.14 -9.71 -8.69
C ALA A 92 2.61 -9.41 -8.38
N VAL A 93 3.02 -9.61 -7.11
CA VAL A 93 4.43 -9.55 -6.72
C VAL A 93 5.24 -10.57 -7.52
N GLY A 94 6.38 -10.13 -8.09
CA GLY A 94 7.24 -10.95 -8.94
C GLY A 94 6.84 -10.99 -10.42
N GLN A 95 5.70 -10.42 -10.81
CA GLN A 95 5.29 -10.35 -12.21
C GLN A 95 6.21 -9.43 -13.00
N ALA A 96 6.63 -9.88 -14.20
CA ALA A 96 7.47 -9.09 -15.09
C ALA A 96 6.71 -7.87 -15.63
N LEU A 97 7.34 -6.70 -15.54
CA LEU A 97 6.79 -5.41 -15.95
C LEU A 97 7.50 -4.85 -17.18
N VAL A 98 8.83 -4.94 -17.17
CA VAL A 98 9.69 -4.33 -18.18
C VAL A 98 10.80 -5.30 -18.53
N GLN A 99 11.11 -5.41 -19.82
CA GLN A 99 12.18 -6.20 -20.35
C GLN A 99 13.20 -5.29 -21.06
N TYR A 100 14.47 -5.39 -20.64
CA TYR A 100 15.61 -4.79 -21.32
C TYR A 100 16.27 -5.79 -22.27
N LYS A 101 16.94 -5.31 -23.31
CA LYS A 101 17.69 -6.17 -24.23
C LYS A 101 18.81 -6.90 -23.49
N SER A 102 18.77 -8.21 -23.50
CA SER A 102 19.70 -9.08 -22.77
C SER A 102 20.68 -9.83 -23.67
N THR A 103 20.71 -9.54 -24.98
CA THR A 103 21.51 -10.30 -25.96
C THR A 103 22.99 -10.35 -25.60
N GLU A 104 23.58 -9.22 -25.17
CA GLU A 104 24.99 -9.16 -24.77
C GLU A 104 25.21 -9.92 -23.46
N ALA A 105 24.35 -9.75 -22.46
CA ALA A 105 24.40 -10.46 -21.19
C ALA A 105 24.29 -11.97 -21.39
N GLN A 106 23.40 -12.42 -22.30
CA GLN A 106 23.26 -13.82 -22.67
C GLN A 106 24.54 -14.36 -23.34
N ALA A 107 25.11 -13.63 -24.28
CA ALA A 107 26.35 -14.03 -24.93
C ALA A 107 27.53 -14.16 -23.94
N ASN A 108 27.62 -13.23 -22.98
CA ASN A 108 28.62 -13.28 -21.91
C ASN A 108 28.40 -14.45 -20.96
N TYR A 109 27.15 -14.75 -20.60
CA TYR A 109 26.82 -15.93 -19.80
C TYR A 109 27.23 -17.22 -20.51
N ASP A 110 26.86 -17.38 -21.77
CA ASP A 110 27.19 -18.56 -22.57
C ASP A 110 28.70 -18.71 -22.75
N ALA A 111 29.43 -17.61 -22.90
CA ALA A 111 30.90 -17.64 -22.97
C ALA A 111 31.51 -18.09 -21.64
N ALA A 112 31.01 -17.58 -20.52
CA ALA A 112 31.47 -17.99 -19.18
C ALA A 112 31.17 -19.47 -18.89
N VAL A 113 29.99 -19.96 -19.25
CA VAL A 113 29.62 -21.39 -19.13
C VAL A 113 30.58 -22.26 -19.96
N ARG A 114 30.94 -21.85 -21.19
CA ARG A 114 31.93 -22.57 -21.98
C ARG A 114 33.33 -22.57 -21.35
N ALA A 115 33.71 -21.47 -20.67
CA ALA A 115 35.00 -21.38 -19.98
C ALA A 115 35.04 -22.33 -18.77
N VAL A 116 33.97 -22.39 -17.95
CA VAL A 116 33.86 -23.36 -16.85
C VAL A 116 33.95 -24.77 -17.36
N ASN A 117 33.17 -25.13 -18.37
CA ASN A 117 33.19 -26.47 -18.97
C ASN A 117 34.57 -26.84 -19.56
N LYS A 118 35.30 -25.86 -20.10
CA LYS A 118 36.67 -26.08 -20.62
C LYS A 118 37.63 -26.38 -19.46
N ALA A 119 37.60 -25.59 -18.40
CA ALA A 119 38.41 -25.80 -17.22
C ALA A 119 38.15 -27.17 -16.56
N ASP A 120 36.84 -27.55 -16.43
CA ASP A 120 36.47 -28.87 -15.91
C ASP A 120 37.03 -30.02 -16.74
N ARG A 121 37.00 -29.95 -18.06
CA ARG A 121 37.58 -30.97 -18.94
C ARG A 121 39.09 -31.02 -18.79
N GLN A 122 39.77 -29.89 -18.69
CA GLN A 122 41.23 -29.83 -18.52
C GLN A 122 41.67 -30.39 -17.15
N ILE A 123 40.91 -30.06 -16.09
CA ILE A 123 41.15 -30.62 -14.76
C ILE A 123 41.01 -32.13 -14.78
N ASN A 124 39.91 -32.65 -15.36
CA ASN A 124 39.66 -34.09 -15.46
C ASN A 124 40.73 -34.80 -16.27
N ASP A 125 41.15 -34.25 -17.40
CA ASP A 125 42.21 -34.81 -18.24
C ASP A 125 43.54 -34.88 -17.49
N LEU A 126 43.91 -33.77 -16.85
CA LEU A 126 45.15 -33.70 -16.08
C LEU A 126 45.17 -34.62 -14.85
N GLN A 127 44.00 -34.82 -14.18
CA GLN A 127 43.86 -35.78 -13.08
C GLN A 127 43.97 -37.22 -13.57
N THR A 128 43.50 -37.51 -14.78
CA THR A 128 43.47 -38.88 -15.31
C THR A 128 44.80 -39.27 -15.97
N ASN A 129 45.43 -38.36 -16.68
CA ASN A 129 46.54 -38.63 -17.58
C ASN A 129 47.84 -37.85 -17.24
N GLY A 130 47.79 -36.96 -16.21
CA GLY A 130 48.81 -35.92 -16.05
C GLY A 130 50.18 -36.39 -15.52
N ALA A 131 50.26 -37.49 -14.82
CA ALA A 131 51.55 -37.96 -14.20
C ALA A 131 52.03 -39.23 -14.82
N THR A 132 52.40 -39.17 -16.11
CA THR A 132 53.01 -40.32 -16.81
C THR A 132 54.51 -40.08 -16.96
N VAL A 133 55.35 -41.07 -16.58
CA VAL A 133 56.80 -41.04 -16.68
C VAL A 133 57.27 -42.31 -17.36
N GLU A 134 58.19 -42.21 -18.33
CA GLU A 134 58.86 -43.37 -18.90
C GLU A 134 59.75 -44.00 -17.83
N LYS A 135 59.68 -45.35 -17.68
CA LYS A 135 60.53 -46.13 -16.76
C LYS A 135 61.84 -46.36 -17.39
N THR A 136 62.91 -45.95 -16.71
CA THR A 136 64.30 -46.17 -17.12
C THR A 136 64.85 -47.53 -16.63
N GLY A 137 64.19 -48.15 -15.67
CA GLY A 137 64.67 -49.39 -14.99
C GLY A 137 65.51 -49.15 -13.76
N ASP A 138 65.83 -47.89 -13.43
CA ASP A 138 66.45 -47.48 -12.17
C ASP A 138 65.37 -46.93 -11.24
N GLU A 139 65.07 -47.65 -10.17
CA GLU A 139 63.99 -47.38 -9.25
C GLU A 139 64.10 -46.02 -8.55
N GLU A 140 65.37 -45.59 -8.21
CA GLU A 140 65.56 -44.26 -7.58
C GLU A 140 65.34 -43.10 -8.56
N THR A 141 65.78 -43.24 -9.79
CA THR A 141 65.64 -42.26 -10.85
C THR A 141 64.20 -42.20 -11.27
N ASP A 142 63.49 -43.30 -11.46
CA ASP A 142 62.10 -43.40 -11.81
C ASP A 142 61.22 -42.79 -10.72
N SER A 143 61.52 -43.01 -9.43
CA SER A 143 60.77 -42.41 -8.29
C SER A 143 60.94 -40.88 -8.22
N LYS A 144 62.19 -40.37 -8.44
CA LYS A 144 62.42 -38.91 -8.48
C LYS A 144 61.72 -38.25 -9.66
N SER A 145 61.69 -38.86 -10.80
CA SER A 145 61.05 -38.39 -12.01
C SER A 145 59.50 -38.34 -11.83
N LEU A 146 58.94 -39.39 -11.22
CA LEU A 146 57.51 -39.45 -10.89
C LEU A 146 57.12 -38.35 -9.88
N ALA A 147 57.98 -38.16 -8.81
CA ALA A 147 57.70 -37.12 -7.83
C ALA A 147 57.80 -35.69 -8.41
N SER A 148 58.64 -35.45 -9.41
CA SER A 148 58.72 -34.16 -10.08
C SER A 148 57.56 -33.94 -11.05
N ALA A 149 57.17 -34.97 -11.79
CA ALA A 149 55.99 -34.93 -12.64
C ALA A 149 54.72 -34.68 -11.82
N GLN A 150 54.56 -35.32 -10.68
CA GLN A 150 53.40 -35.11 -9.78
C GLN A 150 53.35 -33.67 -9.27
N ARG A 151 54.47 -33.07 -8.87
CA ARG A 151 54.51 -31.66 -8.45
C ARG A 151 54.09 -30.71 -9.59
N THR A 152 54.48 -31.01 -10.81
CA THR A 152 54.09 -30.24 -11.97
C THR A 152 52.56 -30.33 -12.22
N VAL A 153 52.01 -31.53 -12.14
CA VAL A 153 50.58 -31.78 -12.24
C VAL A 153 49.82 -31.06 -11.14
N ASP A 154 50.28 -31.13 -9.89
CA ASP A 154 49.64 -30.46 -8.75
C ASP A 154 49.62 -28.93 -8.94
N SER A 155 50.71 -28.33 -9.43
CA SER A 155 50.76 -26.91 -9.76
C SER A 155 49.76 -26.54 -10.91
N GLN A 156 49.76 -27.32 -11.97
CA GLN A 156 48.83 -27.09 -13.08
C GLN A 156 47.35 -27.27 -12.68
N LEU A 157 47.08 -28.23 -11.77
CA LEU A 157 45.74 -28.41 -11.20
C LEU A 157 45.33 -27.22 -10.35
N ALA A 158 46.24 -26.61 -9.59
CA ALA A 158 45.97 -25.39 -8.83
C ALA A 158 45.60 -24.23 -9.79
N ASP A 159 46.46 -23.99 -10.82
CA ASP A 159 46.19 -22.94 -11.81
C ASP A 159 44.88 -23.13 -12.56
N LEU A 160 44.50 -24.37 -12.91
CA LEU A 160 43.24 -24.68 -13.55
C LEU A 160 42.03 -24.52 -12.63
N ARG A 161 42.20 -24.81 -11.33
CA ARG A 161 41.12 -24.57 -10.33
C ARG A 161 40.86 -23.07 -10.13
N ASP A 162 41.94 -22.28 -10.09
CA ASP A 162 41.82 -20.82 -10.02
C ASP A 162 41.16 -20.26 -11.27
N ALA A 163 41.55 -20.68 -12.47
CA ALA A 163 40.92 -20.30 -13.73
C ALA A 163 39.44 -20.72 -13.79
N ARG A 164 39.09 -21.88 -13.23
CA ARG A 164 37.71 -22.32 -13.09
C ARG A 164 36.91 -21.41 -12.15
N SER A 165 37.49 -21.03 -11.02
CA SER A 165 36.87 -20.12 -10.07
C SER A 165 36.54 -18.76 -10.72
N ASP A 166 37.51 -18.20 -11.44
CA ASP A 166 37.33 -16.95 -12.18
C ASP A 166 36.23 -17.06 -13.24
N ALA A 167 36.15 -18.19 -13.94
CA ALA A 167 35.12 -18.46 -14.92
C ALA A 167 33.72 -18.58 -14.28
N VAL A 168 33.59 -19.19 -13.09
CA VAL A 168 32.35 -19.27 -12.32
C VAL A 168 31.93 -17.90 -11.84
N ASP A 169 32.85 -17.07 -11.36
CA ASP A 169 32.55 -15.69 -10.95
C ASP A 169 32.03 -14.85 -12.13
N ASN A 170 32.65 -14.99 -13.30
CA ASN A 170 32.18 -14.33 -14.51
C ASN A 170 30.79 -14.84 -14.96
N MET A 171 30.52 -16.14 -14.82
CA MET A 171 29.22 -16.74 -15.08
C MET A 171 28.16 -16.15 -14.13
N ASN A 172 28.46 -16.06 -12.84
CA ASN A 172 27.54 -15.50 -11.84
C ASN A 172 27.26 -14.02 -12.09
N LYS A 173 28.26 -13.23 -12.47
CA LYS A 173 28.09 -11.82 -12.87
C LYS A 173 27.18 -11.69 -14.09
N ALA A 174 27.41 -12.49 -15.13
CA ALA A 174 26.59 -12.48 -16.32
C ALA A 174 25.15 -12.92 -16.03
N GLN A 175 24.96 -13.92 -15.18
CA GLN A 175 23.63 -14.36 -14.71
C GLN A 175 22.90 -13.24 -13.95
N ALA A 176 23.60 -12.50 -13.11
CA ALA A 176 23.02 -11.37 -12.40
C ALA A 176 22.54 -10.27 -13.35
N LEU A 177 23.31 -9.98 -14.41
CA LEU A 177 22.90 -9.04 -15.46
C LEU A 177 21.68 -9.52 -16.24
N LEU A 178 21.60 -10.81 -16.55
CA LEU A 178 20.40 -11.41 -17.17
C LEU A 178 19.18 -11.26 -16.30
N ASN A 179 19.31 -11.56 -15.02
CA ASN A 179 18.20 -11.40 -14.07
C ASN A 179 17.78 -9.94 -13.91
N ALA A 180 18.73 -9.00 -13.96
CA ALA A 180 18.49 -7.57 -13.88
C ALA A 180 17.85 -6.98 -15.16
N ALA A 181 17.92 -7.68 -16.29
CA ALA A 181 17.30 -7.26 -17.54
C ALA A 181 15.77 -7.31 -17.49
N THR A 182 15.20 -8.12 -16.59
CA THR A 182 13.76 -8.16 -16.35
C THR A 182 13.45 -7.43 -15.05
N VAL A 183 12.64 -6.38 -15.12
CA VAL A 183 12.15 -5.68 -13.93
C VAL A 183 10.79 -6.24 -13.55
N THR A 184 10.65 -6.64 -12.29
CA THR A 184 9.43 -7.25 -11.75
C THR A 184 8.73 -6.34 -10.76
N SER A 185 7.44 -6.60 -10.52
CA SER A 185 6.67 -5.92 -9.50
C SER A 185 7.09 -6.38 -8.10
N THR A 186 7.26 -5.41 -7.20
CA THR A 186 7.49 -5.65 -5.76
C THR A 186 6.21 -5.51 -4.94
N VAL A 187 5.13 -5.01 -5.57
CA VAL A 187 3.82 -4.80 -4.96
C VAL A 187 2.73 -5.50 -5.77
N GLU A 188 1.68 -5.93 -5.11
CA GLU A 188 0.44 -6.34 -5.77
C GLU A 188 -0.44 -5.11 -5.96
N GLY A 189 -0.94 -4.88 -7.19
CA GLY A 189 -1.70 -3.68 -7.45
C GLY A 189 -2.17 -3.55 -8.88
N THR A 190 -2.62 -2.34 -9.21
CA THR A 190 -3.08 -1.96 -10.55
C THR A 190 -2.09 -1.00 -11.19
N VAL A 191 -1.77 -1.22 -12.46
CA VAL A 191 -0.93 -0.33 -13.25
C VAL A 191 -1.73 0.91 -13.60
N VAL A 192 -1.27 2.07 -13.14
CA VAL A 192 -1.95 3.37 -13.37
C VAL A 192 -1.31 4.20 -14.47
N GLU A 193 -0.02 3.96 -14.75
CA GLU A 193 0.71 4.67 -15.79
C GLU A 193 1.70 3.73 -16.50
N VAL A 194 1.77 3.83 -17.82
CA VAL A 194 2.77 3.15 -18.68
C VAL A 194 3.26 4.13 -19.72
N ASN A 195 4.58 4.38 -19.73
CA ASN A 195 5.24 5.19 -20.73
C ASN A 195 6.20 4.31 -21.55
N ARG A 196 5.90 4.12 -22.85
CA ARG A 196 6.71 3.33 -23.78
C ARG A 196 7.67 4.16 -24.59
N ASP A 197 7.45 5.47 -24.65
CA ASP A 197 8.23 6.41 -25.49
C ASP A 197 9.44 6.98 -24.75
N VAL A 198 9.91 6.27 -23.73
CA VAL A 198 11.11 6.64 -23.00
C VAL A 198 12.31 6.37 -23.89
N SER A 199 12.78 7.39 -24.57
CA SER A 199 14.06 7.35 -25.27
C SER A 199 15.18 7.73 -24.31
N LYS A 200 16.44 7.42 -24.67
CA LYS A 200 17.67 7.91 -24.05
C LYS A 200 17.77 9.45 -24.11
N SER A 201 16.71 10.13 -23.71
CA SER A 201 16.68 11.58 -23.68
C SER A 201 17.65 12.07 -22.61
N THR A 202 18.57 12.88 -23.02
CA THR A 202 19.69 13.50 -22.33
C THR A 202 19.31 14.42 -21.18
N THR A 203 18.06 14.51 -20.79
CA THR A 203 17.60 15.33 -19.67
C THR A 203 17.44 14.44 -18.44
N GLY A 204 18.44 14.39 -17.61
CA GLY A 204 18.62 13.77 -16.29
C GLY A 204 17.43 13.64 -15.31
N THR A 205 16.21 13.57 -15.80
CA THR A 205 15.02 13.27 -15.04
C THR A 205 14.70 11.79 -15.19
N ASN A 206 14.60 11.10 -14.07
CA ASN A 206 14.12 9.72 -14.00
C ASN A 206 12.73 9.66 -14.66
N GLN A 207 12.67 9.12 -15.89
CA GLN A 207 11.41 8.96 -16.59
C GLN A 207 10.72 7.68 -16.06
N THR A 208 9.51 7.83 -15.56
CA THR A 208 8.70 6.70 -15.11
C THR A 208 8.28 5.87 -16.31
N LEU A 209 8.63 4.58 -16.31
CA LEU A 209 8.17 3.59 -17.29
C LEU A 209 6.83 3.00 -16.91
N VAL A 210 6.70 2.60 -15.64
CA VAL A 210 5.49 1.97 -15.09
C VAL A 210 5.26 2.51 -13.68
N HIS A 211 4.03 2.89 -13.38
CA HIS A 211 3.57 3.22 -12.05
C HIS A 211 2.47 2.25 -11.63
N ILE A 212 2.64 1.64 -10.47
CA ILE A 212 1.72 0.66 -9.88
C ILE A 212 1.26 1.18 -8.54
N VAL A 213 -0.05 1.09 -8.31
CA VAL A 213 -0.70 1.44 -7.04
C VAL A 213 -1.28 0.17 -6.42
N SER A 214 -0.91 -0.10 -5.18
CA SER A 214 -1.41 -1.27 -4.46
C SER A 214 -2.90 -1.18 -4.19
N ASN A 215 -3.63 -2.27 -4.44
CA ASN A 215 -5.06 -2.39 -4.13
C ASN A 215 -5.32 -2.84 -2.68
N GLY A 216 -4.29 -3.19 -1.92
CA GLY A 216 -4.43 -3.96 -0.67
C GLY A 216 -4.80 -3.15 0.57
N SER A 217 -4.48 -1.87 0.65
CA SER A 217 -4.84 -1.03 1.79
C SER A 217 -4.74 0.46 1.45
N LEU A 218 -5.77 1.19 1.81
CA LEU A 218 -5.79 2.64 1.70
C LEU A 218 -5.40 3.25 3.05
N GLN A 219 -4.57 4.27 3.03
CA GLN A 219 -4.18 5.04 4.19
C GLN A 219 -4.81 6.44 4.11
N ILE A 220 -5.42 6.89 5.22
CA ILE A 220 -5.93 8.25 5.33
C ILE A 220 -4.85 9.07 6.05
N LYS A 221 -4.32 10.09 5.37
CA LYS A 221 -3.44 11.11 5.96
C LYS A 221 -4.28 12.35 6.19
N GLY A 222 -4.40 12.76 7.44
CA GLY A 222 -5.02 14.00 7.89
C GLY A 222 -4.00 15.02 8.34
#